data_b64ba8b9d5c2d98e0227eb7e95203397
#
_entry.id   b64ba8b9d5c2d98e0227eb7e95203397
#
_cell.length_a   1.000
_cell.length_b   1.000
_cell.length_c   1.000
_cell.angle_alpha   90.00
_cell.angle_beta   90.00
_cell.angle_gamma   90.00
#
_symmetry.space_group_name_H-M   'P 1'
#
loop_
_entity.id
_entity.type
_entity.pdbx_description
1 polymer ?
#
loop_
_entity_poly.entity_id
_entity_poly.type
_entity_poly.pdbx_seq_one_letter_code
_entity_poly.pdbx_strand_id
1 'polypeptide(L)'
;MPVLPGAERGADTLGTIGGGHLELKAITSARAMLARGASAREQQSFALGPSLGQCCGGAVTLAFAPLDGDALARWPMRTPLFHLQLHGAGHVGRAIATLLATLAVDVDWFDERDEEFPATTTLGSPWPEHIRRISADTVEREVANAPAEAFYLVLTHEHALDLRITEAILRRGDFAFCGLIGSKTKRASFVRRLAERGVDSATIARLTCPIGVAGIAGREPEVIAAAVVAQLLVVASAAVTTRLSPAATVDPA
;
A
#
# COMPACT_ATOMS: atom_id res chain seq x y z
N MET A 1 -19.55 -0.34 -4.60
CA MET A 1 -19.22 0.67 -5.62
C MET A 1 -20.30 1.75 -5.62
N PRO A 2 -20.04 2.94 -5.07
CA PRO A 2 -20.92 4.09 -5.19
C PRO A 2 -21.01 4.58 -6.64
N VAL A 3 -22.21 5.00 -7.05
CA VAL A 3 -22.46 5.67 -8.31
C VAL A 3 -23.06 7.04 -7.99
N LEU A 4 -22.41 8.09 -8.43
CA LEU A 4 -22.84 9.46 -8.17
C LEU A 4 -23.69 10.01 -9.33
N PRO A 5 -24.61 10.96 -9.06
CA PRO A 5 -25.33 11.68 -10.11
C PRO A 5 -24.33 12.61 -10.83
N GLY A 6 -24.05 12.36 -12.09
CA GLY A 6 -23.13 13.17 -12.88
C GLY A 6 -23.25 12.87 -14.37
N ALA A 7 -22.67 13.72 -15.20
CA ALA A 7 -22.95 13.75 -16.63
C ALA A 7 -21.96 12.98 -17.51
N GLU A 8 -20.76 12.58 -17.03
CA GLU A 8 -19.74 12.04 -17.93
C GLU A 8 -19.19 10.67 -17.50
N ARG A 9 -18.81 9.86 -18.51
CA ARG A 9 -18.34 8.49 -18.32
C ARG A 9 -17.04 8.47 -17.51
N GLY A 10 -17.06 7.77 -16.38
CA GLY A 10 -15.86 7.39 -15.60
C GLY A 10 -15.58 8.20 -14.34
N ALA A 11 -16.08 9.45 -14.21
CA ALA A 11 -15.82 10.29 -13.02
C ALA A 11 -16.77 10.05 -11.84
N ASP A 12 -17.87 9.33 -12.07
CA ASP A 12 -19.03 9.27 -11.15
C ASP A 12 -19.11 7.95 -10.38
N THR A 13 -18.10 7.14 -10.43
CA THR A 13 -18.05 5.86 -9.72
C THR A 13 -16.79 5.74 -8.87
N LEU A 14 -16.92 5.24 -7.64
CA LEU A 14 -15.82 4.98 -6.74
C LEU A 14 -15.66 3.46 -6.54
N GLY A 15 -14.48 2.94 -6.86
CA GLY A 15 -14.20 1.51 -6.80
C GLY A 15 -14.82 0.72 -7.96
N THR A 16 -14.83 -0.60 -7.85
CA THR A 16 -15.28 -1.53 -8.89
C THR A 16 -15.99 -2.73 -8.27
N ILE A 17 -16.82 -3.41 -9.06
CA ILE A 17 -17.38 -4.73 -8.75
C ILE A 17 -16.73 -5.84 -9.59
N GLY A 18 -15.59 -5.58 -10.19
CA GLY A 18 -14.85 -6.53 -11.04
C GLY A 18 -14.73 -6.09 -12.50
N GLY A 19 -15.29 -4.96 -12.87
CA GLY A 19 -15.19 -4.41 -14.24
C GLY A 19 -16.08 -5.11 -15.28
N GLY A 20 -15.81 -4.79 -16.54
CA GLY A 20 -16.46 -5.43 -17.68
C GLY A 20 -17.94 -5.08 -17.89
N HIS A 21 -18.63 -5.91 -18.66
CA HIS A 21 -20.03 -5.68 -19.05
C HIS A 21 -21.01 -5.65 -17.88
N LEU A 22 -20.75 -6.45 -16.83
CA LEU A 22 -21.59 -6.48 -15.63
C LEU A 22 -21.57 -5.12 -14.92
N GLU A 23 -20.37 -4.56 -14.74
CA GLU A 23 -20.21 -3.26 -14.10
C GLU A 23 -20.87 -2.14 -14.92
N LEU A 24 -20.71 -2.16 -16.24
CA LEU A 24 -21.37 -1.18 -17.12
C LEU A 24 -22.89 -1.25 -16.99
N LYS A 25 -23.49 -2.47 -16.95
CA LYS A 25 -24.93 -2.64 -16.72
C LYS A 25 -25.35 -2.18 -15.33
N ALA A 26 -24.56 -2.48 -14.30
CA ALA A 26 -24.84 -2.04 -12.95
C ALA A 26 -24.83 -0.52 -12.83
N ILE A 27 -23.84 0.16 -13.43
CA ILE A 27 -23.78 1.62 -13.47
C ILE A 27 -24.98 2.21 -14.21
N THR A 28 -25.35 1.62 -15.35
CA THR A 28 -26.53 2.06 -16.13
C THR A 28 -27.81 1.93 -15.31
N SER A 29 -28.01 0.80 -14.63
CA SER A 29 -29.17 0.59 -13.74
C SER A 29 -29.19 1.58 -12.57
N ALA A 30 -28.05 1.80 -11.91
CA ALA A 30 -27.94 2.76 -10.82
C ALA A 30 -28.26 4.18 -11.25
N ARG A 31 -27.77 4.61 -12.42
CA ARG A 31 -28.10 5.93 -12.99
C ARG A 31 -29.56 6.07 -13.34
N ALA A 32 -30.18 5.04 -13.89
CA ALA A 32 -31.62 5.04 -14.14
C ALA A 32 -32.45 5.15 -12.85
N MET A 33 -31.98 4.51 -11.77
CA MET A 33 -32.60 4.64 -10.43
C MET A 33 -32.45 6.05 -9.88
N LEU A 34 -31.28 6.65 -9.98
CA LEU A 34 -31.04 8.05 -9.57
C LEU A 34 -31.92 9.02 -10.35
N ALA A 35 -32.04 8.85 -11.69
CA ALA A 35 -32.84 9.71 -12.54
C ALA A 35 -34.33 9.69 -12.20
N ARG A 36 -34.87 8.53 -11.73
CA ARG A 36 -36.28 8.43 -11.28
C ARG A 36 -36.48 8.75 -9.79
N GLY A 37 -35.44 9.17 -9.08
CA GLY A 37 -35.53 9.48 -7.66
C GLY A 37 -35.78 8.25 -6.76
N ALA A 38 -35.33 7.08 -7.17
CA ALA A 38 -35.52 5.85 -6.40
C ALA A 38 -34.80 5.95 -5.05
N SER A 39 -35.55 5.81 -3.95
CA SER A 39 -35.06 5.85 -2.58
C SER A 39 -35.11 4.49 -1.87
N ALA A 40 -35.69 3.48 -2.51
CA ALA A 40 -35.81 2.14 -1.98
C ALA A 40 -34.66 1.23 -2.45
N ARG A 41 -34.37 0.20 -1.69
CA ARG A 41 -33.46 -0.88 -2.11
C ARG A 41 -34.08 -1.68 -3.23
N GLU A 42 -33.32 -1.98 -4.25
CA GLU A 42 -33.71 -2.83 -5.38
C GLU A 42 -32.67 -3.93 -5.59
N GLN A 43 -33.14 -5.09 -6.07
CA GLN A 43 -32.25 -6.19 -6.49
C GLN A 43 -32.49 -6.49 -7.95
N GLN A 44 -31.40 -6.72 -8.69
CA GLN A 44 -31.44 -7.09 -10.09
C GLN A 44 -30.51 -8.30 -10.33
N SER A 45 -31.03 -9.31 -10.99
CA SER A 45 -30.26 -10.51 -11.37
C SER A 45 -29.73 -10.37 -12.78
N PHE A 46 -28.45 -10.71 -12.95
CA PHE A 46 -27.73 -10.66 -14.21
C PHE A 46 -27.21 -12.06 -14.54
N ALA A 47 -27.60 -12.61 -15.67
CA ALA A 47 -27.05 -13.88 -16.15
C ALA A 47 -25.60 -13.64 -16.66
N LEU A 48 -24.65 -14.40 -16.11
CA LEU A 48 -23.24 -14.40 -16.54
C LEU A 48 -23.10 -15.42 -17.67
N GLY A 49 -23.28 -15.00 -18.90
CA GLY A 49 -23.25 -15.90 -20.05
C GLY A 49 -22.79 -15.17 -21.31
N PRO A 50 -22.94 -15.81 -22.49
CA PRO A 50 -22.53 -15.22 -23.78
C PRO A 50 -23.09 -13.84 -24.05
N SER A 51 -24.25 -13.49 -23.46
CA SER A 51 -24.86 -12.15 -23.56
C SER A 51 -24.06 -11.05 -22.86
N LEU A 52 -23.10 -11.41 -21.98
CA LEU A 52 -22.17 -10.50 -21.32
C LEU A 52 -20.73 -10.66 -21.83
N GLY A 53 -20.49 -11.50 -22.85
CA GLY A 53 -19.16 -11.79 -23.37
C GLY A 53 -18.25 -12.51 -22.36
N GLN A 54 -18.83 -13.23 -21.39
CA GLN A 54 -18.09 -13.93 -20.35
C GLN A 54 -18.16 -15.46 -20.58
N CYS A 55 -17.03 -16.14 -20.35
CA CYS A 55 -16.94 -17.60 -20.42
C CYS A 55 -17.54 -18.30 -19.19
N CYS A 56 -17.88 -17.56 -18.14
CA CYS A 56 -18.44 -18.10 -16.90
C CYS A 56 -19.95 -18.24 -17.02
N GLY A 57 -20.50 -19.46 -16.82
CA GLY A 57 -21.92 -19.67 -16.65
C GLY A 57 -22.37 -19.31 -15.23
N GLY A 58 -23.65 -18.94 -15.06
CA GLY A 58 -24.23 -18.62 -13.76
C GLY A 58 -25.03 -17.31 -13.79
N ALA A 59 -25.49 -16.89 -12.61
CA ALA A 59 -26.15 -15.61 -12.42
C ALA A 59 -25.61 -14.91 -11.16
N VAL A 60 -25.58 -13.58 -11.20
CA VAL A 60 -25.25 -12.73 -10.04
C VAL A 60 -26.43 -11.83 -9.75
N THR A 61 -26.77 -11.66 -8.47
CA THR A 61 -27.77 -10.70 -8.03
C THR A 61 -27.06 -9.51 -7.40
N LEU A 62 -27.26 -8.33 -7.96
CA LEU A 62 -26.75 -7.07 -7.43
C LEU A 62 -27.86 -6.38 -6.62
N ALA A 63 -27.49 -5.90 -5.44
CA ALA A 63 -28.34 -5.05 -4.62
C ALA A 63 -27.94 -3.59 -4.83
N PHE A 64 -28.92 -2.76 -5.14
CA PHE A 64 -28.79 -1.30 -5.22
C PHE A 64 -29.46 -0.68 -4.01
N ALA A 65 -28.83 0.29 -3.40
CA ALA A 65 -29.35 0.99 -2.23
C ALA A 65 -28.92 2.46 -2.26
N PRO A 66 -29.71 3.37 -1.67
CA PRO A 66 -29.25 4.74 -1.43
C PRO A 66 -27.95 4.75 -0.64
N LEU A 67 -27.06 5.70 -0.95
CA LEU A 67 -25.86 5.98 -0.18
C LEU A 67 -26.23 6.99 0.92
N ASP A 68 -26.84 6.49 1.98
CA ASP A 68 -27.23 7.24 3.17
C ASP A 68 -26.17 7.14 4.28
N GLY A 69 -26.41 7.84 5.40
CA GLY A 69 -25.51 7.81 6.55
C GLY A 69 -25.29 6.41 7.11
N ASP A 70 -26.33 5.57 7.12
CA ASP A 70 -26.25 4.18 7.57
C ASP A 70 -25.44 3.31 6.60
N ALA A 71 -25.57 3.53 5.30
CA ALA A 71 -24.76 2.85 4.30
C ALA A 71 -23.28 3.23 4.42
N LEU A 72 -23.00 4.52 4.64
CA LEU A 72 -21.64 5.02 4.89
C LEU A 72 -21.05 4.45 6.19
N ALA A 73 -21.82 4.40 7.26
CA ALA A 73 -21.37 3.83 8.54
C ALA A 73 -21.05 2.33 8.44
N ARG A 74 -21.76 1.59 7.58
CA ARG A 74 -21.52 0.17 7.30
C ARG A 74 -20.51 -0.07 6.19
N TRP A 75 -20.05 0.99 5.51
CA TRP A 75 -19.03 0.85 4.47
C TRP A 75 -17.74 0.31 5.10
N PRO A 76 -17.18 -0.78 4.57
CA PRO A 76 -15.97 -1.33 5.16
C PRO A 76 -14.87 -0.28 5.14
N MET A 77 -14.39 0.08 6.34
CA MET A 77 -13.21 0.93 6.47
C MET A 77 -12.07 0.27 5.71
N ARG A 78 -11.31 1.07 4.97
CA ARG A 78 -10.12 0.58 4.26
C ARG A 78 -9.11 0.11 5.31
N THR A 79 -8.92 -1.20 5.42
CA THR A 79 -7.84 -1.75 6.25
C THR A 79 -6.55 -1.62 5.47
N PRO A 80 -5.56 -0.89 5.98
CA PRO A 80 -4.27 -0.79 5.34
C PRO A 80 -3.60 -2.17 5.22
N LEU A 81 -2.98 -2.45 4.09
CA LEU A 81 -2.19 -3.67 3.88
C LEU A 81 -0.99 -3.72 4.83
N PHE A 82 -0.41 -2.55 5.09
CA PHE A 82 0.68 -2.34 6.04
C PHE A 82 0.82 -0.86 6.38
N HIS A 83 1.51 -0.59 7.48
CA HIS A 83 2.02 0.74 7.83
C HIS A 83 3.49 0.82 7.42
N LEU A 84 3.90 1.88 6.74
CA LEU A 84 5.26 2.11 6.27
C LEU A 84 5.83 3.40 6.85
N GLN A 85 7.02 3.34 7.42
CA GLN A 85 7.88 4.51 7.56
C GLN A 85 8.85 4.59 6.37
N LEU A 86 8.70 5.63 5.54
CA LEU A 86 9.53 5.90 4.38
C LEU A 86 10.49 7.04 4.72
N HIS A 87 11.77 6.74 4.87
CA HIS A 87 12.81 7.71 5.22
C HIS A 87 13.59 8.15 3.98
N GLY A 88 13.36 9.38 3.54
CA GLY A 88 13.98 10.04 2.39
C GLY A 88 12.98 10.53 1.35
N ALA A 89 13.03 11.83 1.02
CA ALA A 89 12.18 12.48 0.03
C ALA A 89 12.89 12.82 -1.30
N GLY A 90 14.00 12.14 -1.59
CA GLY A 90 14.70 12.23 -2.88
C GLY A 90 13.90 11.58 -4.01
N HIS A 91 14.46 11.52 -5.22
CA HIS A 91 13.77 11.04 -6.43
C HIS A 91 13.11 9.67 -6.27
N VAL A 92 13.82 8.69 -5.68
CA VAL A 92 13.29 7.34 -5.46
C VAL A 92 12.16 7.36 -4.41
N GLY A 93 12.33 8.12 -3.31
CA GLY A 93 11.28 8.28 -2.29
C GLY A 93 10.00 8.87 -2.84
N ARG A 94 10.11 9.90 -3.68
CA ARG A 94 8.96 10.53 -4.39
C ARG A 94 8.25 9.54 -5.31
N ALA A 95 9.00 8.76 -6.07
CA ALA A 95 8.43 7.75 -6.97
C ALA A 95 7.73 6.63 -6.18
N ILE A 96 8.33 6.14 -5.08
CA ILE A 96 7.72 5.14 -4.20
C ILE A 96 6.43 5.71 -3.58
N ALA A 97 6.48 6.90 -2.97
CA ALA A 97 5.32 7.54 -2.35
C ALA A 97 4.16 7.73 -3.36
N THR A 98 4.47 8.11 -4.62
CA THR A 98 3.48 8.26 -5.69
C THR A 98 2.76 6.93 -6.00
N LEU A 99 3.47 5.81 -6.09
CA LEU A 99 2.84 4.51 -6.30
C LEU A 99 2.01 4.09 -5.08
N LEU A 100 2.53 4.30 -3.86
CA LEU A 100 1.84 3.98 -2.62
C LEU A 100 0.57 4.83 -2.43
N ALA A 101 0.51 6.04 -2.97
CA ALA A 101 -0.68 6.89 -2.93
C ALA A 101 -1.92 6.25 -3.60
N THR A 102 -1.72 5.28 -4.48
CA THR A 102 -2.81 4.52 -5.15
C THR A 102 -3.24 3.27 -4.40
N LEU A 103 -2.52 2.88 -3.35
CA LEU A 103 -2.70 1.61 -2.64
C LEU A 103 -3.36 1.80 -1.28
N ALA A 104 -3.93 0.71 -0.73
CA ALA A 104 -4.48 0.67 0.63
C ALA A 104 -3.35 0.49 1.66
N VAL A 105 -2.56 1.52 1.91
CA VAL A 105 -1.44 1.53 2.85
C VAL A 105 -1.47 2.82 3.67
N ASP A 106 -0.84 2.82 4.85
CA ASP A 106 -0.56 4.03 5.61
C ASP A 106 0.93 4.33 5.54
N VAL A 107 1.29 5.56 5.23
CA VAL A 107 2.69 5.96 5.07
C VAL A 107 3.01 7.19 5.90
N ASP A 108 3.99 7.08 6.78
CA ASP A 108 4.69 8.20 7.38
C ASP A 108 5.97 8.43 6.57
N TRP A 109 6.00 9.52 5.84
CA TRP A 109 7.10 9.86 4.93
C TRP A 109 7.96 10.95 5.54
N PHE A 110 9.20 10.61 5.89
CA PHE A 110 10.14 11.43 6.62
C PHE A 110 11.28 11.96 5.75
N ASP A 111 11.62 13.22 5.92
CA ASP A 111 12.90 13.82 5.51
C ASP A 111 13.24 14.97 6.48
N GLU A 112 14.52 15.24 6.67
CA GLU A 112 14.98 16.38 7.49
C GLU A 112 14.74 17.72 6.76
N ARG A 113 14.54 17.70 5.46
CA ARG A 113 14.41 18.87 4.59
C ARG A 113 12.98 18.99 4.10
N ASP A 114 12.24 19.95 4.66
CA ASP A 114 10.82 20.17 4.32
C ASP A 114 10.62 20.51 2.82
N GLU A 115 11.56 21.22 2.22
CA GLU A 115 11.55 21.61 0.82
C GLU A 115 11.64 20.44 -0.17
N GLU A 116 12.08 19.27 0.27
CA GLU A 116 12.13 18.07 -0.56
C GLU A 116 10.75 17.42 -0.78
N PHE A 117 9.75 17.74 0.05
CA PHE A 117 8.43 17.20 -0.17
C PHE A 117 7.71 17.93 -1.31
N PRO A 118 7.36 17.22 -2.41
CA PRO A 118 6.64 17.85 -3.51
C PRO A 118 5.20 18.17 -3.11
N ALA A 119 4.65 19.27 -3.65
CA ALA A 119 3.27 19.69 -3.41
C ALA A 119 2.26 18.68 -3.92
N THR A 120 2.56 18.01 -5.03
CA THR A 120 1.73 16.98 -5.67
C THR A 120 2.53 15.71 -5.91
N THR A 121 1.82 14.62 -6.20
CA THR A 121 2.45 13.38 -6.70
C THR A 121 3.15 13.65 -8.05
N THR A 122 4.01 12.74 -8.49
CA THR A 122 4.65 12.83 -9.82
C THR A 122 3.64 12.77 -10.97
N LEU A 123 2.41 12.33 -10.70
CA LEU A 123 1.29 12.32 -11.65
C LEU A 123 0.44 13.60 -11.60
N GLY A 124 0.84 14.61 -10.79
CA GLY A 124 0.15 15.88 -10.66
C GLY A 124 -1.09 15.87 -9.76
N SER A 125 -1.39 14.75 -9.09
CA SER A 125 -2.53 14.66 -8.16
C SER A 125 -2.15 15.15 -6.76
N PRO A 126 -3.11 15.68 -5.96
CA PRO A 126 -2.90 15.95 -4.54
C PRO A 126 -2.49 14.68 -3.78
N TRP A 127 -1.70 14.85 -2.73
CA TRP A 127 -1.36 13.74 -1.83
C TRP A 127 -2.58 13.31 -1.03
N PRO A 128 -2.92 12.01 -1.00
CA PRO A 128 -4.00 11.49 -0.17
C PRO A 128 -3.61 11.53 1.32
N GLU A 129 -4.60 11.60 2.21
CA GLU A 129 -4.40 11.74 3.67
C GLU A 129 -3.59 10.60 4.30
N HIS A 130 -3.61 9.41 3.70
CA HIS A 130 -2.84 8.26 4.18
C HIS A 130 -1.34 8.33 3.86
N ILE A 131 -0.88 9.35 3.13
CA ILE A 131 0.52 9.68 2.92
C ILE A 131 0.84 10.93 3.74
N ARG A 132 1.32 10.75 4.96
CA ARG A 132 1.69 11.84 5.85
C ARG A 132 3.13 12.25 5.61
N ARG A 133 3.36 13.49 5.22
CA ARG A 133 4.69 14.06 5.01
C ARG A 133 5.13 14.71 6.31
N ILE A 134 6.27 14.31 6.84
CA ILE A 134 6.74 14.68 8.17
C ILE A 134 8.19 15.16 8.07
N SER A 135 8.42 16.45 8.26
CA SER A 135 9.76 17.01 8.43
C SER A 135 10.18 16.89 9.90
N ALA A 136 11.33 16.29 10.14
CA ALA A 136 11.85 16.09 11.50
C ALA A 136 13.36 16.20 11.55
N ASP A 137 13.89 16.95 12.51
CA ASP A 137 15.34 17.16 12.70
C ASP A 137 16.11 15.88 13.11
N THR A 138 15.39 14.91 13.68
CA THR A 138 15.96 13.63 14.16
C THR A 138 15.07 12.47 13.75
N VAL A 139 15.02 12.21 12.43
CA VAL A 139 14.14 11.19 11.83
C VAL A 139 14.35 9.77 12.39
N GLU A 140 15.55 9.47 12.92
CA GLU A 140 15.81 8.17 13.57
C GLU A 140 15.04 7.98 14.88
N ARG A 141 14.59 9.06 15.53
CA ARG A 141 13.75 8.98 16.73
C ARG A 141 12.30 8.62 16.40
N GLU A 142 11.85 8.95 15.20
CA GLU A 142 10.50 8.64 14.73
C GLU A 142 10.26 7.14 14.55
N VAL A 143 11.33 6.33 14.47
CA VAL A 143 11.23 4.87 14.44
C VAL A 143 10.45 4.32 15.64
N ALA A 144 10.56 4.94 16.80
CA ALA A 144 9.85 4.54 18.00
C ALA A 144 8.32 4.72 17.91
N ASN A 145 7.85 5.63 17.07
CA ASN A 145 6.43 6.00 16.94
C ASN A 145 5.63 5.07 16.01
N ALA A 146 6.30 4.22 15.23
CA ALA A 146 5.61 3.29 14.34
C ALA A 146 4.89 2.19 15.14
N PRO A 147 3.77 1.65 14.63
CA PRO A 147 3.14 0.46 15.21
C PRO A 147 4.06 -0.76 15.13
N ALA A 148 3.79 -1.78 15.94
CA ALA A 148 4.44 -3.08 15.78
C ALA A 148 4.16 -3.66 14.39
N GLU A 149 5.10 -4.48 13.88
CA GLU A 149 5.05 -5.04 12.53
C GLU A 149 5.02 -4.00 11.41
N ALA A 150 5.48 -2.76 11.68
CA ALA A 150 5.63 -1.76 10.64
C ALA A 150 6.70 -2.18 9.62
N PHE A 151 6.54 -1.65 8.43
CA PHE A 151 7.50 -1.72 7.34
C PHE A 151 8.38 -0.48 7.37
N TYR A 152 9.64 -0.62 6.99
CA TYR A 152 10.58 0.49 6.94
C TYR A 152 11.34 0.47 5.62
N LEU A 153 11.49 1.65 5.00
CA LEU A 153 12.37 1.89 3.87
C LEU A 153 13.32 3.04 4.21
N VAL A 154 14.61 2.78 4.10
CA VAL A 154 15.66 3.74 4.38
C VAL A 154 16.39 4.08 3.09
N LEU A 155 16.25 5.32 2.64
CA LEU A 155 16.78 5.81 1.37
C LEU A 155 17.07 7.31 1.44
N THR A 156 17.72 7.75 2.53
CA THR A 156 18.07 9.15 2.73
C THR A 156 19.26 9.56 1.84
N HIS A 157 19.57 10.85 1.83
CA HIS A 157 20.68 11.39 1.08
C HIS A 157 22.05 11.15 1.75
N GLU A 158 22.07 10.73 3.03
CA GLU A 158 23.28 10.59 3.82
C GLU A 158 23.46 9.16 4.37
N HIS A 159 24.61 8.55 4.10
CA HIS A 159 24.91 7.19 4.57
C HIS A 159 25.00 7.07 6.10
N ALA A 160 25.42 8.13 6.79
CA ALA A 160 25.49 8.12 8.26
C ALA A 160 24.09 8.13 8.87
N LEU A 161 23.17 8.90 8.30
CA LEU A 161 21.76 8.94 8.70
C LEU A 161 21.08 7.59 8.40
N ASP A 162 21.28 7.04 7.19
CA ASP A 162 20.79 5.69 6.85
C ASP A 162 21.21 4.65 7.90
N LEU A 163 22.46 4.72 8.39
CA LEU A 163 22.94 3.78 9.38
C LEU A 163 22.27 3.99 10.75
N ARG A 164 22.07 5.25 11.20
CA ARG A 164 21.40 5.54 12.47
C ARG A 164 19.95 5.06 12.44
N ILE A 165 19.21 5.32 11.35
CA ILE A 165 17.84 4.87 11.18
C ILE A 165 17.78 3.34 11.15
N THR A 166 18.62 2.71 10.34
CA THR A 166 18.68 1.24 10.24
C THR A 166 18.98 0.60 11.59
N GLU A 167 19.94 1.15 12.36
CA GLU A 167 20.27 0.67 13.69
C GLU A 167 19.06 0.80 14.65
N ALA A 168 18.36 1.91 14.64
CA ALA A 168 17.18 2.13 15.47
C ALA A 168 16.07 1.10 15.17
N ILE A 169 15.80 0.83 13.88
CA ILE A 169 14.83 -0.17 13.44
C ILE A 169 15.22 -1.58 13.90
N LEU A 170 16.48 -1.97 13.70
CA LEU A 170 16.97 -3.28 14.07
C LEU A 170 16.95 -3.49 15.59
N ARG A 171 17.32 -2.48 16.38
CA ARG A 171 17.26 -2.54 17.86
C ARG A 171 15.83 -2.62 18.39
N ARG A 172 14.88 -2.01 17.70
CA ARG A 172 13.47 -2.14 18.02
C ARG A 172 12.98 -3.59 17.82
N GLY A 173 13.36 -4.25 16.73
CA GLY A 173 13.21 -5.67 16.49
C GLY A 173 11.83 -6.17 16.09
N ASP A 174 10.75 -5.42 16.30
CA ASP A 174 9.34 -5.77 16.07
C ASP A 174 8.82 -5.38 14.66
N PHE A 175 9.71 -5.11 13.72
CA PHE A 175 9.36 -4.76 12.34
C PHE A 175 8.99 -5.99 11.50
N ALA A 176 8.08 -5.83 10.56
CA ALA A 176 7.77 -6.84 9.54
C ALA A 176 8.78 -6.81 8.38
N PHE A 177 9.25 -5.62 7.99
CA PHE A 177 10.20 -5.43 6.91
C PHE A 177 11.14 -4.26 7.20
N CYS A 178 12.44 -4.45 6.94
CA CYS A 178 13.43 -3.38 6.99
C CYS A 178 14.26 -3.39 5.69
N GLY A 179 14.03 -2.40 4.84
CA GLY A 179 14.68 -2.24 3.54
C GLY A 179 15.62 -1.04 3.49
N LEU A 180 16.82 -1.24 2.98
CA LEU A 180 17.83 -0.21 2.80
C LEU A 180 18.20 -0.10 1.32
N ILE A 181 18.12 1.12 0.77
CA ILE A 181 18.62 1.36 -0.59
C ILE A 181 20.15 1.28 -0.61
N GLY A 182 20.70 0.55 -1.56
CA GLY A 182 22.15 0.46 -1.70
C GLY A 182 22.61 -0.72 -2.52
N SER A 183 23.93 -0.83 -2.65
CA SER A 183 24.61 -1.95 -3.30
C SER A 183 24.93 -3.08 -2.30
N LYS A 184 25.35 -4.23 -2.82
CA LYS A 184 25.94 -5.30 -2.01
C LYS A 184 27.11 -4.82 -1.16
N THR A 185 27.92 -3.89 -1.68
CA THR A 185 29.03 -3.27 -0.95
C THR A 185 28.54 -2.42 0.23
N LYS A 186 27.49 -1.60 0.04
CA LYS A 186 26.88 -0.83 1.13
C LYS A 186 26.34 -1.77 2.19
N ARG A 187 25.63 -2.84 1.79
CA ARG A 187 25.15 -3.86 2.73
C ARG A 187 26.26 -4.45 3.56
N ALA A 188 27.36 -4.90 2.95
CA ALA A 188 28.48 -5.48 3.68
C ALA A 188 29.10 -4.51 4.71
N SER A 189 29.24 -3.23 4.33
CA SER A 189 29.72 -2.20 5.25
C SER A 189 28.76 -1.96 6.42
N PHE A 190 27.46 -1.93 6.16
CA PHE A 190 26.42 -1.75 7.19
C PHE A 190 26.37 -2.95 8.15
N VAL A 191 26.39 -4.17 7.63
CA VAL A 191 26.42 -5.41 8.45
C VAL A 191 27.59 -5.37 9.43
N ARG A 192 28.81 -5.05 8.96
CA ARG A 192 29.98 -4.92 9.81
C ARG A 192 29.81 -3.87 10.90
N ARG A 193 29.39 -2.64 10.53
CA ARG A 193 29.23 -1.51 11.46
C ARG A 193 28.13 -1.76 12.50
N LEU A 194 27.04 -2.42 12.11
CA LEU A 194 25.95 -2.80 13.02
C LEU A 194 26.40 -3.87 14.01
N ALA A 195 27.17 -4.87 13.56
CA ALA A 195 27.77 -5.88 14.44
C ALA A 195 28.76 -5.27 15.44
N GLU A 196 29.64 -4.35 14.98
CA GLU A 196 30.56 -3.59 15.84
C GLU A 196 29.82 -2.76 16.92
N ARG A 197 28.58 -2.36 16.65
CA ARG A 197 27.69 -1.63 17.59
C ARG A 197 26.83 -2.56 18.46
N GLY A 198 27.04 -3.89 18.37
CA GLY A 198 26.38 -4.88 19.21
C GLY A 198 24.95 -5.24 18.78
N VAL A 199 24.57 -4.99 17.51
CA VAL A 199 23.33 -5.56 16.97
C VAL A 199 23.57 -7.04 16.66
N ASP A 200 22.68 -7.90 17.11
CA ASP A 200 22.85 -9.35 16.94
C ASP A 200 22.73 -9.79 15.46
N SER A 201 23.39 -10.89 15.11
CA SER A 201 23.49 -11.36 13.74
C SER A 201 22.16 -11.84 13.16
N ALA A 202 21.26 -12.39 13.98
CA ALA A 202 19.94 -12.85 13.54
C ALA A 202 19.06 -11.65 13.16
N THR A 203 19.09 -10.58 13.93
CA THR A 203 18.40 -9.32 13.62
C THR A 203 18.99 -8.67 12.37
N ILE A 204 20.32 -8.61 12.24
CA ILE A 204 20.98 -8.06 11.04
C ILE A 204 20.62 -8.87 9.79
N ALA A 205 20.44 -10.17 9.89
CA ALA A 205 20.04 -11.01 8.76
C ALA A 205 18.67 -10.65 8.18
N ARG A 206 17.80 -10.03 8.96
CA ARG A 206 16.47 -9.53 8.53
C ARG A 206 16.57 -8.24 7.69
N LEU A 207 17.73 -7.58 7.62
CA LEU A 207 17.93 -6.40 6.79
C LEU A 207 17.95 -6.77 5.31
N THR A 208 17.03 -6.22 4.55
CA THR A 208 16.98 -6.34 3.08
C THR A 208 17.77 -5.20 2.42
N CYS A 209 18.86 -5.53 1.75
CA CYS A 209 19.66 -4.59 0.97
C CYS A 209 20.44 -5.35 -0.11
N PRO A 210 20.34 -4.99 -1.38
CA PRO A 210 19.48 -3.97 -1.99
C PRO A 210 17.97 -4.26 -1.84
N ILE A 211 17.16 -3.19 -1.87
CA ILE A 211 15.70 -3.29 -1.95
C ILE A 211 15.25 -3.54 -3.39
N GLY A 212 14.03 -4.05 -3.54
CA GLY A 212 13.39 -4.38 -4.80
C GLY A 212 13.37 -5.88 -5.11
N VAL A 213 12.38 -6.32 -5.89
CA VAL A 213 12.28 -7.71 -6.33
C VAL A 213 13.41 -8.04 -7.31
N ALA A 214 13.93 -9.26 -7.20
CA ALA A 214 14.99 -9.73 -8.09
C ALA A 214 14.49 -9.83 -9.55
N GLY A 215 15.40 -9.58 -10.50
CA GLY A 215 15.11 -9.70 -11.93
C GLY A 215 14.65 -8.39 -12.59
N ILE A 216 14.28 -7.36 -11.83
CA ILE A 216 14.04 -6.04 -12.39
C ILE A 216 15.37 -5.27 -12.40
N ALA A 217 15.82 -4.88 -13.59
CA ALA A 217 17.02 -4.09 -13.80
C ALA A 217 16.64 -2.68 -14.26
N GLY A 218 17.27 -1.66 -13.66
CA GLY A 218 17.07 -0.24 -13.98
C GLY A 218 17.65 0.63 -12.87
N ARG A 219 17.92 1.88 -13.21
CA ARG A 219 18.43 2.90 -12.26
C ARG A 219 17.48 4.09 -12.18
N GLU A 220 16.48 4.11 -13.03
CA GLU A 220 15.43 5.12 -13.06
C GLU A 220 14.62 5.03 -11.76
N PRO A 221 14.34 6.15 -11.10
CA PRO A 221 13.58 6.18 -9.85
C PRO A 221 12.26 5.41 -9.91
N GLU A 222 11.57 5.48 -11.04
CA GLU A 222 10.28 4.82 -11.27
C GLU A 222 10.42 3.29 -11.36
N VAL A 223 11.50 2.80 -11.99
CA VAL A 223 11.79 1.35 -12.09
C VAL A 223 12.13 0.78 -10.72
N ILE A 224 12.98 1.51 -9.97
CA ILE A 224 13.33 1.14 -8.59
C ILE A 224 12.06 1.15 -7.73
N ALA A 225 11.23 2.18 -7.83
CA ALA A 225 9.99 2.29 -7.06
C ALA A 225 9.03 1.14 -7.34
N ALA A 226 8.83 0.77 -8.61
CA ALA A 226 7.98 -0.36 -9.00
C ALA A 226 8.48 -1.68 -8.39
N ALA A 227 9.81 -1.93 -8.46
CA ALA A 227 10.43 -3.12 -7.90
C ALA A 227 10.28 -3.16 -6.36
N VAL A 228 10.43 -2.02 -5.68
CA VAL A 228 10.32 -1.91 -4.23
C VAL A 228 8.88 -2.08 -3.78
N VAL A 229 7.91 -1.41 -4.41
CA VAL A 229 6.50 -1.54 -4.05
C VAL A 229 6.01 -2.97 -4.27
N ALA A 230 6.42 -3.63 -5.37
CA ALA A 230 6.14 -5.05 -5.59
C ALA A 230 6.70 -5.92 -4.45
N GLN A 231 7.93 -5.66 -3.98
CA GLN A 231 8.52 -6.38 -2.85
C GLN A 231 7.71 -6.19 -1.55
N LEU A 232 7.29 -4.96 -1.23
CA LEU A 232 6.45 -4.68 -0.06
C LEU A 232 5.12 -5.46 -0.13
N LEU A 233 4.47 -5.47 -1.29
CA LEU A 233 3.23 -6.22 -1.50
C LEU A 233 3.40 -7.74 -1.34
N VAL A 234 4.51 -8.31 -1.83
CA VAL A 234 4.84 -9.73 -1.63
C VAL A 234 4.98 -10.06 -0.15
N VAL A 235 5.74 -9.23 0.60
CA VAL A 235 5.92 -9.43 2.05
C VAL A 235 4.59 -9.30 2.81
N ALA A 236 3.79 -8.28 2.51
CA ALA A 236 2.49 -8.07 3.13
C ALA A 236 1.53 -9.25 2.86
N SER A 237 1.49 -9.75 1.62
CA SER A 237 0.63 -10.88 1.23
C SER A 237 1.02 -12.17 1.97
N ALA A 238 2.31 -12.43 2.16
CA ALA A 238 2.79 -13.59 2.89
C ALA A 238 2.36 -13.54 4.38
N ALA A 239 2.41 -12.36 5.00
CA ALA A 239 1.97 -12.16 6.39
C ALA A 239 0.46 -12.43 6.57
N VAL A 240 -0.38 -12.02 5.62
CA VAL A 240 -1.84 -12.29 5.63
C VAL A 240 -2.11 -13.79 5.51
N THR A 241 -1.41 -14.49 4.60
CA THR A 241 -1.59 -15.94 4.40
C THR A 241 -1.24 -16.73 5.66
N THR A 242 -0.18 -16.32 6.36
CA THR A 242 0.24 -16.96 7.62
C THR A 242 -0.78 -16.77 8.74
N ARG A 243 -1.44 -15.61 8.80
CA ARG A 243 -2.50 -15.34 9.80
C ARG A 243 -3.81 -16.08 9.52
N LEU A 244 -4.11 -16.39 8.24
CA LEU A 244 -5.34 -17.07 7.81
C LEU A 244 -5.23 -18.60 7.80
N SER A 245 -4.03 -19.18 7.94
CA SER A 245 -3.86 -20.62 8.11
C SER A 245 -4.01 -20.97 9.59
N PRO A 246 -5.15 -21.54 10.06
CA PRO A 246 -5.24 -22.04 11.41
C PRO A 246 -4.22 -23.20 11.56
N ALA A 247 -3.45 -23.16 12.63
CA ALA A 247 -2.61 -24.29 13.03
C ALA A 247 -3.48 -25.55 13.02
N ALA A 248 -3.14 -26.50 12.16
CA ALA A 248 -3.75 -27.82 12.18
C ALA A 248 -3.44 -28.40 13.57
N THR A 249 -4.40 -28.40 14.46
CA THR A 249 -4.37 -29.17 15.69
C THR A 249 -4.29 -30.64 15.27
N VAL A 250 -3.08 -31.17 15.30
CA VAL A 250 -2.88 -32.62 15.30
C VAL A 250 -3.30 -33.08 16.70
N ASP A 251 -4.47 -33.67 16.78
CA ASP A 251 -4.94 -34.39 17.94
C ASP A 251 -4.16 -35.73 17.97
N PRO A 252 -3.36 -36.06 18.98
CA PRO A 252 -2.73 -37.35 19.07
C PRO A 252 -3.75 -38.33 19.63
N ALA A 253 -4.19 -39.27 18.79
CA ALA A 253 -4.89 -40.48 19.22
C ALA A 253 -3.92 -41.48 19.83
#